data_e4ea57bf667adc7eb6a1b4c8cd6c723e
#
_entry.id   e4ea57bf667adc7eb6a1b4c8cd6c723e
#
_cell.length_a   1.000
_cell.length_b   1.000
_cell.length_c   1.000
_cell.angle_alpha   90.00
_cell.angle_beta   90.00
_cell.angle_gamma   90.00
#
_symmetry.space_group_name_H-M   'P 1'
#
loop_
_entity.id
_entity.type
_entity.pdbx_description
1 polymer ?
#
loop_
_entity_poly.entity_id
_entity_poly.type
_entity_poly.pdbx_seq_one_letter_code
_entity_poly.pdbx_strand_id
1 'polypeptide(L)'
;MVLGLSLPVAAQVQGMEHARLTDTQVLQGTVFHVQGIDLDKEHVWVTSVDSTTHKGYLHQFNRKTGAFERQVDVTDGERYHPGGFSISGESIWVPVAEYKPNSTATLLELDKKTLKVKRKISVADHVGCVAVTKDSLIAGNWGSRKLYVIGMDGKVIRVIDTLSQNQYQDIKFVNGMLVGGGNLTKTTGAVDWYEWPSMKPVRSLASGTTDRGRLYSAEGMTLKGNDLYLLPEDGPTRVFHFVIDK
;
A
#
# COMPACT_ATOMS: atom_id res chain seq x y z
N MET A 1 -18.21 48.75 -12.75
CA MET A 1 -17.46 47.52 -13.00
C MET A 1 -16.99 46.99 -11.67
N VAL A 2 -17.74 46.04 -11.08
CA VAL A 2 -17.43 45.48 -9.77
C VAL A 2 -16.62 44.23 -9.98
N LEU A 3 -15.34 44.25 -9.60
CA LEU A 3 -14.49 43.07 -9.58
C LEU A 3 -14.92 42.17 -8.41
N GLY A 4 -15.59 41.08 -8.71
CA GLY A 4 -15.85 40.02 -7.75
C GLY A 4 -14.56 39.26 -7.45
N LEU A 5 -14.01 39.46 -6.25
CA LEU A 5 -12.97 38.61 -5.67
C LEU A 5 -13.61 37.24 -5.34
N SER A 6 -13.35 36.23 -6.15
CA SER A 6 -13.65 34.85 -5.78
C SER A 6 -12.62 34.40 -4.74
N LEU A 7 -13.06 34.22 -3.49
CA LEU A 7 -12.30 33.55 -2.46
C LEU A 7 -12.03 32.09 -2.88
N PRO A 8 -10.83 31.54 -2.65
CA PRO A 8 -10.58 30.14 -2.91
C PRO A 8 -11.50 29.31 -2.01
N VAL A 9 -12.26 28.39 -2.61
CA VAL A 9 -13.00 27.37 -1.85
C VAL A 9 -11.93 26.51 -1.17
N ALA A 10 -11.85 26.62 0.14
CA ALA A 10 -11.03 25.72 0.95
C ALA A 10 -11.51 24.29 0.64
N ALA A 11 -10.61 23.41 0.21
CA ALA A 11 -10.93 22.02 0.00
C ALA A 11 -11.47 21.46 1.33
N GLN A 12 -12.76 21.10 1.35
CA GLN A 12 -13.38 20.51 2.53
C GLN A 12 -12.73 19.14 2.77
N VAL A 13 -12.15 18.96 3.96
CA VAL A 13 -11.70 17.65 4.44
C VAL A 13 -12.91 16.74 4.49
N GLN A 14 -12.98 15.77 3.58
CA GLN A 14 -14.02 14.75 3.64
C GLN A 14 -13.50 13.59 4.50
N GLY A 15 -14.07 13.45 5.70
CA GLY A 15 -13.72 12.35 6.60
C GLY A 15 -14.03 10.98 6.00
N MET A 16 -13.44 9.95 6.58
CA MET A 16 -13.75 8.56 6.26
C MET A 16 -14.97 8.12 7.08
N GLU A 17 -15.99 7.57 6.43
CA GLU A 17 -17.17 7.04 7.12
C GLU A 17 -16.77 5.87 8.03
N HIS A 18 -17.35 5.82 9.22
CA HIS A 18 -17.11 4.78 10.23
C HIS A 18 -15.65 4.61 10.66
N ALA A 19 -14.85 5.66 10.49
CA ALA A 19 -13.47 5.71 10.97
C ALA A 19 -13.11 7.14 11.40
N ARG A 20 -12.49 7.26 12.57
CA ARG A 20 -12.13 8.55 13.16
C ARG A 20 -10.62 8.77 13.02
N LEU A 21 -10.21 9.87 12.38
CA LEU A 21 -8.81 10.29 12.33
C LEU A 21 -8.35 10.64 13.75
N THR A 22 -7.28 10.01 14.20
CA THR A 22 -6.74 10.17 15.56
C THR A 22 -5.37 10.84 15.57
N ASP A 23 -4.58 10.64 14.50
CA ASP A 23 -3.24 11.20 14.39
C ASP A 23 -2.82 11.38 12.94
N THR A 24 -1.89 12.31 12.71
CA THR A 24 -1.23 12.53 11.43
C THR A 24 0.25 12.73 11.68
N GLN A 25 1.06 11.76 11.27
CA GLN A 25 2.50 11.79 11.45
C GLN A 25 3.21 12.17 10.15
N VAL A 26 4.09 13.17 10.20
CA VAL A 26 5.01 13.51 9.10
C VAL A 26 6.22 12.59 9.16
N LEU A 27 6.54 11.91 8.06
CA LEU A 27 7.78 11.15 7.91
C LEU A 27 8.88 12.12 7.46
N GLN A 28 10.00 12.11 8.21
CA GLN A 28 11.12 13.03 8.00
C GLN A 28 12.09 12.47 6.94
N GLY A 29 12.62 13.34 6.10
CA GLY A 29 13.57 12.96 5.04
C GLY A 29 12.92 12.88 3.66
N THR A 30 13.70 12.44 2.69
CA THR A 30 13.24 12.32 1.31
C THR A 30 12.55 10.98 1.10
N VAL A 31 11.25 11.04 0.81
CA VAL A 31 10.48 9.91 0.30
C VAL A 31 10.01 10.30 -1.10
N PHE A 32 10.29 9.45 -2.08
CA PHE A 32 9.87 9.66 -3.46
C PHE A 32 8.35 9.41 -3.60
N HIS A 33 7.86 9.12 -4.81
CA HIS A 33 6.47 8.74 -4.98
C HIS A 33 6.14 7.48 -4.18
N VAL A 34 5.33 7.64 -3.12
CA VAL A 34 4.98 6.55 -2.19
C VAL A 34 4.08 5.51 -2.83
N GLN A 35 4.17 4.25 -2.39
CA GLN A 35 3.41 3.14 -2.96
C GLN A 35 2.75 2.24 -1.91
N GLY A 36 3.44 1.94 -0.83
CA GLY A 36 2.95 1.02 0.20
C GLY A 36 3.43 1.38 1.59
N ILE A 37 2.73 0.89 2.60
CA ILE A 37 3.07 1.04 4.01
C ILE A 37 2.84 -0.26 4.77
N ASP A 38 3.71 -0.58 5.70
CA ASP A 38 3.42 -1.51 6.79
C ASP A 38 4.12 -1.06 8.08
N LEU A 39 3.67 -1.62 9.20
CA LEU A 39 4.14 -1.24 10.53
C LEU A 39 4.57 -2.47 11.33
N ASP A 40 5.67 -2.36 12.06
CA ASP A 40 5.94 -3.22 13.19
C ASP A 40 5.85 -2.43 14.52
N LYS A 41 6.34 -3.02 15.61
CA LYS A 41 6.27 -2.40 16.94
C LYS A 41 7.01 -1.06 16.99
N GLU A 42 8.12 -0.94 16.30
CA GLU A 42 9.09 0.15 16.45
C GLU A 42 9.20 1.02 15.20
N HIS A 43 8.77 0.51 14.03
CA HIS A 43 9.02 1.17 12.76
C HIS A 43 7.77 1.34 11.90
N VAL A 44 7.81 2.39 11.10
CA VAL A 44 7.00 2.58 9.89
C VAL A 44 7.87 2.22 8.70
N TRP A 45 7.38 1.36 7.84
CA TRP A 45 8.04 0.95 6.61
C TRP A 45 7.26 1.48 5.42
N VAL A 46 7.97 2.01 4.42
CA VAL A 46 7.35 2.63 3.22
C VAL A 46 8.09 2.20 1.98
N THR A 47 7.36 1.78 0.95
CA THR A 47 7.92 1.64 -0.41
C THR A 47 7.69 2.92 -1.20
N SER A 48 8.65 3.26 -2.06
CA SER A 48 8.54 4.40 -2.97
C SER A 48 9.31 4.20 -4.26
N VAL A 49 8.96 4.94 -5.30
CA VAL A 49 9.65 4.94 -6.59
C VAL A 49 10.22 6.32 -6.92
N ASP A 50 11.50 6.36 -7.25
CA ASP A 50 12.15 7.50 -7.91
C ASP A 50 12.11 7.27 -9.43
N SER A 51 11.13 7.86 -10.08
CA SER A 51 10.95 7.75 -11.53
C SER A 51 12.04 8.49 -12.33
N THR A 52 12.78 9.40 -11.71
CA THR A 52 13.86 10.15 -12.36
C THR A 52 15.11 9.30 -12.51
N THR A 53 15.46 8.55 -11.45
CA THR A 53 16.64 7.68 -11.46
C THR A 53 16.32 6.22 -11.75
N HIS A 54 15.04 5.87 -11.94
CA HIS A 54 14.54 4.51 -12.13
C HIS A 54 14.96 3.59 -10.98
N LYS A 55 14.66 4.03 -9.75
CA LYS A 55 14.99 3.32 -8.52
C LYS A 55 13.75 3.10 -7.66
N GLY A 56 13.64 1.88 -7.14
CA GLY A 56 12.66 1.54 -6.13
C GLY A 56 13.30 1.42 -4.75
N TYR A 57 12.63 1.91 -3.73
CA TYR A 57 13.17 1.90 -2.37
C TYR A 57 12.18 1.30 -1.36
N LEU A 58 12.76 0.66 -0.33
CA LEU A 58 12.09 0.39 0.93
C LEU A 58 12.76 1.23 2.00
N HIS A 59 11.98 2.07 2.67
CA HIS A 59 12.42 2.98 3.74
C HIS A 59 11.97 2.47 5.10
N GLN A 60 12.78 2.73 6.13
CA GLN A 60 12.48 2.50 7.53
C GLN A 60 12.49 3.82 8.29
N PHE A 61 11.43 4.07 9.05
CA PHE A 61 11.29 5.24 9.91
C PHE A 61 11.00 4.79 11.34
N ASN A 62 11.43 5.56 12.31
CA ASN A 62 11.04 5.40 13.69
C ASN A 62 9.54 5.66 13.85
N ARG A 63 8.79 4.68 14.36
CA ARG A 63 7.33 4.77 14.46
C ARG A 63 6.85 5.88 15.40
N LYS A 64 7.61 6.21 16.45
CA LYS A 64 7.23 7.21 17.44
C LYS A 64 7.50 8.63 16.97
N THR A 65 8.61 8.84 16.26
CA THR A 65 9.09 10.18 15.90
C THR A 65 8.90 10.53 14.43
N GLY A 66 8.68 9.55 13.53
CA GLY A 66 8.70 9.74 12.10
C GLY A 66 10.10 9.97 11.53
N ALA A 67 11.15 9.86 12.35
CA ALA A 67 12.53 10.08 11.91
C ALA A 67 12.98 9.00 10.93
N PHE A 68 13.62 9.39 9.83
CA PHE A 68 14.27 8.47 8.90
C PHE A 68 15.40 7.72 9.60
N GLU A 69 15.48 6.40 9.39
CA GLU A 69 16.54 5.57 9.95
C GLU A 69 17.44 4.98 8.86
N ARG A 70 16.85 4.38 7.86
CA ARG A 70 17.59 3.78 6.71
C ARG A 70 16.68 3.46 5.55
N GLN A 71 17.29 3.14 4.41
CA GLN A 71 16.60 2.63 3.22
C GLN A 71 17.46 1.57 2.52
N VAL A 72 16.82 0.80 1.64
CA VAL A 72 17.49 -0.10 0.71
C VAL A 72 16.90 0.08 -0.69
N ASP A 73 17.76 0.03 -1.71
CA ASP A 73 17.37 -0.09 -3.11
C ASP A 73 16.84 -1.50 -3.37
N VAL A 74 15.59 -1.61 -3.78
CA VAL A 74 14.90 -2.87 -4.11
C VAL A 74 14.73 -3.09 -5.61
N THR A 75 15.39 -2.28 -6.42
CA THR A 75 15.37 -2.40 -7.88
C THR A 75 15.88 -3.78 -8.33
N ASP A 76 15.20 -4.39 -9.29
CA ASP A 76 15.57 -5.68 -9.87
C ASP A 76 15.61 -5.57 -11.41
N GLY A 77 16.73 -5.08 -11.95
CA GLY A 77 16.89 -4.79 -13.38
C GLY A 77 15.94 -3.67 -13.83
N GLU A 78 15.08 -3.93 -14.81
CA GLU A 78 14.08 -2.97 -15.31
C GLU A 78 12.89 -2.80 -14.36
N ARG A 79 12.81 -3.61 -13.30
CA ARG A 79 11.77 -3.54 -12.28
C ARG A 79 12.22 -2.60 -11.17
N TYR A 80 11.68 -1.40 -11.15
CA TYR A 80 12.00 -0.37 -10.16
C TYR A 80 10.75 0.25 -9.51
N HIS A 81 9.57 -0.32 -9.79
CA HIS A 81 8.30 0.12 -9.23
C HIS A 81 7.86 -0.84 -8.10
N PRO A 82 8.34 -0.62 -6.85
CA PRO A 82 7.83 -1.38 -5.71
C PRO A 82 6.41 -0.96 -5.42
N GLY A 83 5.56 -1.90 -5.03
CA GLY A 83 4.16 -1.63 -4.70
C GLY A 83 3.83 -1.80 -3.22
N GLY A 84 2.54 -2.03 -2.92
CA GLY A 84 2.06 -2.38 -1.60
C GLY A 84 2.68 -3.70 -1.12
N PHE A 85 3.19 -3.74 0.11
CA PHE A 85 4.01 -4.83 0.62
C PHE A 85 3.53 -5.32 1.99
N SER A 86 4.08 -6.42 2.49
CA SER A 86 3.70 -6.95 3.81
C SER A 86 4.90 -7.42 4.62
N ILE A 87 4.85 -7.14 5.92
CA ILE A 87 5.76 -7.69 6.93
C ILE A 87 5.15 -8.99 7.49
N SER A 88 5.95 -10.05 7.52
CA SER A 88 5.58 -11.32 8.13
C SER A 88 6.76 -11.89 8.92
N GLY A 89 6.65 -11.85 10.26
CA GLY A 89 7.73 -12.24 11.15
C GLY A 89 9.01 -11.43 10.91
N GLU A 90 10.09 -12.12 10.58
CA GLU A 90 11.40 -11.53 10.28
C GLU A 90 11.61 -11.27 8.77
N SER A 91 10.57 -11.36 7.96
CA SER A 91 10.62 -11.12 6.51
C SER A 91 9.74 -9.94 6.10
N ILE A 92 10.20 -9.22 5.07
CA ILE A 92 9.43 -8.20 4.36
C ILE A 92 9.27 -8.68 2.92
N TRP A 93 8.03 -8.80 2.45
CA TRP A 93 7.71 -9.20 1.09
C TRP A 93 7.34 -7.98 0.27
N VAL A 94 8.19 -7.64 -0.71
CA VAL A 94 8.04 -6.46 -1.57
C VAL A 94 7.85 -6.90 -3.02
N PRO A 95 6.71 -6.57 -3.67
CA PRO A 95 6.57 -6.73 -5.09
C PRO A 95 7.33 -5.58 -5.77
N VAL A 96 8.12 -5.89 -6.78
CA VAL A 96 8.81 -4.88 -7.61
C VAL A 96 8.52 -5.19 -9.06
N ALA A 97 7.79 -4.29 -9.74
CA ALA A 97 7.39 -4.44 -11.14
C ALA A 97 8.12 -3.47 -12.07
N GLU A 98 8.02 -3.70 -13.38
CA GLU A 98 8.32 -2.66 -14.35
C GLU A 98 7.24 -1.56 -14.26
N TYR A 99 7.59 -0.31 -14.48
CA TYR A 99 6.65 0.83 -14.34
C TYR A 99 5.74 0.98 -15.57
N LYS A 100 5.05 -0.10 -15.93
CA LYS A 100 4.06 -0.17 -17.02
C LYS A 100 3.10 -1.33 -16.79
N PRO A 101 1.83 -1.26 -17.26
CA PRO A 101 0.95 -2.43 -17.31
C PRO A 101 1.50 -3.49 -18.27
N ASN A 102 0.97 -4.72 -18.23
CA ASN A 102 1.38 -5.85 -19.08
C ASN A 102 2.89 -6.06 -19.08
N SER A 103 3.46 -6.20 -17.90
CA SER A 103 4.88 -6.31 -17.66
C SER A 103 5.21 -7.52 -16.79
N THR A 104 6.32 -7.50 -16.11
CA THR A 104 6.74 -8.55 -15.19
C THR A 104 7.03 -7.98 -13.81
N ALA A 105 6.99 -8.82 -12.79
CA ALA A 105 7.36 -8.45 -11.43
C ALA A 105 8.25 -9.50 -10.78
N THR A 106 8.96 -9.09 -9.75
CA THR A 106 9.67 -9.96 -8.81
C THR A 106 9.10 -9.71 -7.40
N LEU A 107 8.69 -10.75 -6.71
CA LEU A 107 8.41 -10.69 -5.28
C LEU A 107 9.73 -10.93 -4.55
N LEU A 108 10.22 -9.90 -3.85
CA LEU A 108 11.43 -9.97 -3.05
C LEU A 108 11.06 -10.33 -1.61
N GLU A 109 11.69 -11.37 -1.06
CA GLU A 109 11.73 -11.59 0.37
C GLU A 109 13.01 -10.98 0.94
N LEU A 110 12.87 -9.97 1.78
CA LEU A 110 13.96 -9.30 2.47
C LEU A 110 14.01 -9.76 3.93
N ASP A 111 15.20 -9.96 4.45
CA ASP A 111 15.42 -10.07 5.89
C ASP A 111 15.18 -8.71 6.55
N LYS A 112 14.26 -8.64 7.50
CA LYS A 112 13.81 -7.38 8.11
C LYS A 112 14.93 -6.66 8.87
N LYS A 113 15.86 -7.41 9.47
CA LYS A 113 16.96 -6.84 10.27
C LYS A 113 18.07 -6.29 9.38
N THR A 114 18.46 -7.03 8.35
CA THR A 114 19.61 -6.71 7.50
C THR A 114 19.25 -6.04 6.19
N LEU A 115 17.98 -6.08 5.79
CA LEU A 115 17.43 -5.65 4.49
C LEU A 115 18.03 -6.38 3.28
N LYS A 116 18.73 -7.48 3.50
CA LYS A 116 19.28 -8.30 2.43
C LYS A 116 18.19 -9.16 1.81
N VAL A 117 18.23 -9.31 0.49
CA VAL A 117 17.34 -10.21 -0.24
C VAL A 117 17.66 -11.65 0.14
N LYS A 118 16.67 -12.38 0.67
CA LYS A 118 16.72 -13.82 0.98
C LYS A 118 16.28 -14.66 -0.21
N ARG A 119 15.27 -14.18 -0.95
CA ARG A 119 14.65 -14.93 -2.04
C ARG A 119 14.02 -13.99 -3.05
N LYS A 120 13.92 -14.46 -4.32
CA LYS A 120 13.21 -13.81 -5.41
C LYS A 120 12.23 -14.80 -6.03
N ILE A 121 10.99 -14.37 -6.29
CA ILE A 121 9.98 -15.13 -7.02
C ILE A 121 9.56 -14.29 -8.22
N SER A 122 9.80 -14.79 -9.44
CA SER A 122 9.40 -14.10 -10.67
C SER A 122 7.92 -14.33 -10.98
N VAL A 123 7.21 -13.28 -11.39
CA VAL A 123 5.81 -13.34 -11.81
C VAL A 123 5.69 -12.75 -13.21
N ALA A 124 5.02 -13.47 -14.12
CA ALA A 124 4.84 -13.06 -15.52
C ALA A 124 3.62 -12.11 -15.67
N ASP A 125 3.46 -11.20 -14.73
CA ASP A 125 2.47 -10.11 -14.74
C ASP A 125 3.00 -8.96 -13.89
N HIS A 126 2.46 -7.75 -14.07
CA HIS A 126 2.70 -6.63 -13.17
C HIS A 126 2.03 -6.89 -11.82
N VAL A 127 2.79 -7.10 -10.77
CA VAL A 127 2.29 -7.20 -9.40
C VAL A 127 2.47 -5.88 -8.68
N GLY A 128 1.34 -5.25 -8.32
CA GLY A 128 1.30 -3.96 -7.64
C GLY A 128 1.19 -4.04 -6.13
N CYS A 129 0.80 -5.17 -5.56
CA CYS A 129 0.68 -5.33 -4.11
C CYS A 129 0.76 -6.79 -3.69
N VAL A 130 1.19 -7.04 -2.43
CA VAL A 130 1.29 -8.40 -1.87
C VAL A 130 0.87 -8.46 -0.41
N ALA A 131 0.01 -9.43 -0.09
CA ALA A 131 -0.31 -9.84 1.28
C ALA A 131 0.27 -11.23 1.57
N VAL A 132 0.59 -11.50 2.83
CA VAL A 132 1.18 -12.76 3.28
C VAL A 132 0.19 -13.51 4.17
N THR A 133 -0.15 -14.73 3.80
CA THR A 133 -0.88 -15.67 4.65
C THR A 133 0.11 -16.59 5.39
N LYS A 134 -0.39 -17.55 6.16
CA LYS A 134 0.45 -18.56 6.78
C LYS A 134 1.27 -19.38 5.76
N ASP A 135 0.64 -19.76 4.63
CA ASP A 135 1.16 -20.78 3.71
C ASP A 135 1.36 -20.25 2.27
N SER A 136 1.00 -19.01 2.00
CA SER A 136 1.04 -18.44 0.65
C SER A 136 1.15 -16.92 0.64
N LEU A 137 1.50 -16.41 -0.52
CA LEU A 137 1.41 -14.99 -0.87
C LEU A 137 0.14 -14.77 -1.69
N ILE A 138 -0.53 -13.64 -1.47
CA ILE A 138 -1.63 -13.15 -2.31
C ILE A 138 -1.11 -11.91 -3.02
N ALA A 139 -0.96 -11.97 -4.34
CA ALA A 139 -0.35 -10.91 -5.14
C ALA A 139 -1.38 -10.33 -6.11
N GLY A 140 -1.68 -9.03 -5.98
CA GLY A 140 -2.60 -8.31 -6.87
C GLY A 140 -1.87 -7.73 -8.09
N ASN A 141 -2.46 -7.94 -9.28
CA ASN A 141 -1.88 -7.36 -10.49
C ASN A 141 -2.28 -5.88 -10.68
N TRP A 142 -1.78 -5.24 -11.76
CA TRP A 142 -2.13 -3.86 -12.11
C TRP A 142 -3.65 -3.66 -12.17
N GLY A 143 -4.16 -2.73 -11.37
CA GLY A 143 -5.60 -2.50 -11.22
C GLY A 143 -6.34 -3.59 -10.45
N SER A 144 -5.63 -4.54 -9.87
CA SER A 144 -6.15 -5.62 -8.99
C SER A 144 -7.30 -6.43 -9.60
N ARG A 145 -7.24 -6.68 -10.92
CA ARG A 145 -8.23 -7.52 -11.62
C ARG A 145 -7.97 -9.01 -11.42
N LYS A 146 -6.73 -9.35 -11.06
CA LYS A 146 -6.32 -10.72 -10.74
C LYS A 146 -5.58 -10.75 -9.42
N LEU A 147 -5.88 -11.77 -8.62
CA LEU A 147 -5.10 -12.14 -7.45
C LEU A 147 -4.43 -13.49 -7.70
N TYR A 148 -3.12 -13.50 -7.65
CA TYR A 148 -2.31 -14.72 -7.71
C TYR A 148 -2.11 -15.25 -6.31
N VAL A 149 -2.53 -16.48 -6.04
CA VAL A 149 -2.17 -17.20 -4.83
C VAL A 149 -0.90 -17.99 -5.14
N ILE A 150 0.19 -17.63 -4.49
CA ILE A 150 1.53 -18.18 -4.76
C ILE A 150 2.02 -18.91 -3.52
N GLY A 151 2.35 -20.18 -3.66
CA GLY A 151 2.94 -20.96 -2.59
C GLY A 151 4.29 -20.42 -2.12
N MET A 152 4.69 -20.76 -0.90
CA MET A 152 6.00 -20.36 -0.40
C MET A 152 7.18 -20.98 -1.20
N ASP A 153 6.89 -21.97 -2.06
CA ASP A 153 7.85 -22.51 -3.06
C ASP A 153 7.95 -21.67 -4.34
N GLY A 154 7.16 -20.61 -4.45
CA GLY A 154 7.10 -19.69 -5.61
C GLY A 154 6.17 -20.13 -6.73
N LYS A 155 5.47 -21.24 -6.61
CA LYS A 155 4.53 -21.70 -7.62
C LYS A 155 3.16 -21.05 -7.48
N VAL A 156 2.56 -20.65 -8.59
CA VAL A 156 1.17 -20.20 -8.63
C VAL A 156 0.26 -21.38 -8.36
N ILE A 157 -0.45 -21.34 -7.23
CA ILE A 157 -1.44 -22.35 -6.81
C ILE A 157 -2.76 -22.08 -7.49
N ARG A 158 -3.17 -20.82 -7.55
CA ARG A 158 -4.46 -20.38 -8.06
C ARG A 158 -4.42 -18.94 -8.54
N VAL A 159 -5.26 -18.61 -9.53
CA VAL A 159 -5.56 -17.25 -9.94
C VAL A 159 -7.03 -16.99 -9.69
N ILE A 160 -7.35 -15.84 -9.11
CA ILE A 160 -8.71 -15.41 -8.80
C ILE A 160 -8.97 -14.13 -9.60
N ASP A 161 -9.99 -14.13 -10.45
CA ASP A 161 -10.49 -12.89 -11.06
C ASP A 161 -11.35 -12.14 -10.03
N THR A 162 -11.02 -10.87 -9.78
CA THR A 162 -11.75 -10.07 -8.80
C THR A 162 -12.94 -9.39 -9.45
N LEU A 163 -14.06 -9.31 -8.73
CA LEU A 163 -15.24 -8.55 -9.13
C LEU A 163 -15.22 -7.11 -8.61
N SER A 164 -14.26 -6.78 -7.76
CA SER A 164 -14.13 -5.42 -7.23
C SER A 164 -13.80 -4.42 -8.33
N GLN A 165 -14.43 -3.25 -8.27
CA GLN A 165 -14.07 -2.10 -9.10
C GLN A 165 -12.93 -1.29 -8.49
N ASN A 166 -12.59 -1.54 -7.21
CA ASN A 166 -11.50 -0.87 -6.52
C ASN A 166 -10.14 -1.32 -7.07
N GLN A 167 -9.30 -0.37 -7.42
CA GLN A 167 -7.94 -0.60 -7.89
C GLN A 167 -7.02 -0.54 -6.67
N TYR A 168 -6.83 -1.70 -6.01
CA TYR A 168 -6.03 -1.77 -4.79
C TYR A 168 -4.58 -1.42 -5.06
N GLN A 169 -4.07 -0.47 -4.28
CA GLN A 169 -2.67 -0.06 -4.26
C GLN A 169 -1.90 -0.86 -3.21
N ASP A 170 -2.56 -1.18 -2.11
CA ASP A 170 -1.97 -2.01 -1.05
C ASP A 170 -3.02 -2.99 -0.51
N ILE A 171 -2.56 -4.20 -0.15
CA ILE A 171 -3.39 -5.26 0.43
C ILE A 171 -2.72 -5.87 1.65
N LYS A 172 -3.54 -6.28 2.62
CA LYS A 172 -3.06 -6.97 3.83
C LYS A 172 -3.92 -8.19 4.13
N PHE A 173 -3.33 -9.21 4.72
CA PHE A 173 -4.06 -10.35 5.26
C PHE A 173 -4.14 -10.24 6.78
N VAL A 174 -5.35 -10.03 7.31
CA VAL A 174 -5.59 -9.75 8.73
C VAL A 174 -6.78 -10.56 9.22
N ASN A 175 -6.60 -11.37 10.27
CA ASN A 175 -7.67 -12.14 10.92
C ASN A 175 -8.52 -12.98 9.96
N GLY A 176 -7.89 -13.66 8.99
CA GLY A 176 -8.58 -14.48 8.01
C GLY A 176 -9.28 -13.71 6.89
N MET A 177 -9.08 -12.41 6.82
CA MET A 177 -9.62 -11.54 5.77
C MET A 177 -8.51 -10.96 4.90
N LEU A 178 -8.79 -10.81 3.62
CA LEU A 178 -8.02 -9.97 2.71
C LEU A 178 -8.60 -8.56 2.77
N VAL A 179 -7.75 -7.57 3.07
CA VAL A 179 -8.13 -6.17 3.15
C VAL A 179 -7.34 -5.38 2.11
N GLY A 180 -8.00 -4.54 1.33
CA GLY A 180 -7.34 -3.74 0.30
C GLY A 180 -7.79 -2.28 0.33
N GLY A 181 -6.82 -1.36 0.24
CA GLY A 181 -7.05 0.07 0.04
C GLY A 181 -6.76 0.48 -1.40
N GLY A 182 -7.61 1.31 -2.00
CA GLY A 182 -7.41 1.70 -3.39
C GLY A 182 -8.43 2.72 -3.91
N ASN A 183 -8.39 2.92 -5.23
CA ASN A 183 -9.19 3.92 -5.92
C ASN A 183 -10.30 3.29 -6.75
N LEU A 184 -11.54 3.75 -6.55
CA LEU A 184 -12.69 3.42 -7.39
C LEU A 184 -12.72 4.31 -8.65
N THR A 185 -12.43 5.60 -8.45
CA THR A 185 -12.32 6.61 -9.50
C THR A 185 -11.15 7.55 -9.17
N LYS A 186 -10.94 8.60 -9.93
CA LYS A 186 -9.95 9.64 -9.62
C LYS A 186 -10.28 10.44 -8.35
N THR A 187 -11.53 10.42 -7.91
CA THR A 187 -12.04 11.23 -6.79
C THR A 187 -12.71 10.42 -5.69
N THR A 188 -12.82 9.11 -5.85
CA THR A 188 -13.41 8.21 -4.86
C THR A 188 -12.53 6.98 -4.69
N GLY A 189 -12.44 6.50 -3.47
CA GLY A 189 -11.70 5.29 -3.11
C GLY A 189 -12.35 4.59 -1.92
N ALA A 190 -11.86 3.43 -1.59
CA ALA A 190 -12.36 2.65 -0.48
C ALA A 190 -11.28 1.74 0.13
N VAL A 191 -11.55 1.33 1.36
CA VAL A 191 -10.90 0.19 2.01
C VAL A 191 -11.94 -0.91 2.12
N ASP A 192 -11.63 -2.09 1.52
CA ASP A 192 -12.55 -3.22 1.42
C ASP A 192 -12.03 -4.43 2.18
N TRP A 193 -12.94 -5.21 2.79
CA TRP A 193 -12.67 -6.46 3.48
C TRP A 193 -13.37 -7.61 2.78
N TYR A 194 -12.61 -8.70 2.56
CA TYR A 194 -13.11 -9.93 1.96
C TYR A 194 -12.79 -11.13 2.85
N GLU A 195 -13.77 -11.98 3.06
CA GLU A 195 -13.55 -13.29 3.67
C GLU A 195 -12.62 -14.13 2.78
N TRP A 196 -11.56 -14.65 3.34
CA TRP A 196 -10.63 -15.50 2.61
C TRP A 196 -10.90 -17.00 2.92
N PRO A 197 -10.86 -17.90 1.93
CA PRO A 197 -10.51 -17.69 0.51
C PRO A 197 -11.72 -17.47 -0.42
N SER A 198 -12.92 -17.31 0.12
CA SER A 198 -14.17 -17.20 -0.66
C SER A 198 -14.27 -15.91 -1.47
N MET A 199 -13.52 -14.87 -1.10
CA MET A 199 -13.62 -13.50 -1.62
C MET A 199 -15.02 -12.90 -1.48
N LYS A 200 -15.80 -13.39 -0.52
CA LYS A 200 -17.09 -12.78 -0.17
C LYS A 200 -16.85 -11.41 0.46
N PRO A 201 -17.47 -10.33 -0.05
CA PRO A 201 -17.34 -9.01 0.55
C PRO A 201 -17.96 -8.98 1.94
N VAL A 202 -17.25 -8.40 2.91
CA VAL A 202 -17.68 -8.29 4.32
C VAL A 202 -17.97 -6.85 4.68
N ARG A 203 -17.11 -5.93 4.29
CA ARG A 203 -17.19 -4.51 4.64
C ARG A 203 -16.50 -3.67 3.58
N SER A 204 -16.99 -2.45 3.39
CA SER A 204 -16.32 -1.41 2.60
C SER A 204 -16.44 -0.08 3.35
N LEU A 205 -15.34 0.67 3.45
CA LEU A 205 -15.31 2.02 3.98
C LEU A 205 -14.94 2.98 2.85
N ALA A 206 -15.82 3.92 2.54
CA ALA A 206 -15.52 4.98 1.59
C ALA A 206 -14.34 5.82 2.10
N SER A 207 -13.32 5.98 1.28
CA SER A 207 -12.17 6.82 1.59
C SER A 207 -12.56 8.28 1.43
N GLY A 208 -12.25 9.09 2.44
CA GLY A 208 -12.28 10.54 2.35
C GLY A 208 -11.03 11.10 1.70
N THR A 209 -10.84 12.41 1.83
CA THR A 209 -9.70 13.15 1.29
C THR A 209 -8.95 13.91 2.37
N THR A 210 -7.65 14.04 2.20
CA THR A 210 -6.82 14.90 3.04
C THR A 210 -7.18 16.38 2.85
N ASP A 211 -6.68 17.24 3.71
CA ASP A 211 -6.76 18.71 3.59
C ASP A 211 -6.09 19.26 2.32
N ARG A 212 -5.33 18.41 1.59
CA ARG A 212 -4.70 18.71 0.30
C ARG A 212 -5.45 18.09 -0.88
N GLY A 213 -6.64 17.52 -0.64
CA GLY A 213 -7.51 16.94 -1.66
C GLY A 213 -7.02 15.61 -2.25
N ARG A 214 -6.13 14.89 -1.54
CA ARG A 214 -5.69 13.55 -1.93
C ARG A 214 -6.56 12.50 -1.26
N LEU A 215 -6.98 11.46 -2.00
CA LEU A 215 -7.68 10.33 -1.41
C LEU A 215 -6.79 9.63 -0.39
N TYR A 216 -7.30 9.35 0.80
CA TYR A 216 -6.55 8.63 1.82
C TYR A 216 -6.09 7.24 1.37
N SER A 217 -6.89 6.55 0.54
CA SER A 217 -6.63 5.20 0.04
C SER A 217 -5.82 5.15 -1.26
N ALA A 218 -5.28 6.30 -1.73
CA ALA A 218 -4.67 6.39 -3.05
C ALA A 218 -3.38 5.56 -3.21
N GLU A 219 -2.70 5.26 -2.10
CA GLU A 219 -1.43 4.51 -2.11
C GLU A 219 -1.41 3.49 -0.96
N GLY A 220 -0.48 3.62 -0.01
CA GLY A 220 -0.24 2.63 1.04
C GLY A 220 -1.35 2.52 2.09
N MET A 221 -1.59 1.29 2.54
CA MET A 221 -2.56 0.96 3.59
C MET A 221 -2.06 -0.18 4.47
N THR A 222 -2.23 -0.06 5.80
CA THR A 222 -2.07 -1.20 6.71
C THR A 222 -3.01 -1.14 7.89
N LEU A 223 -3.23 -2.29 8.52
CA LEU A 223 -4.15 -2.49 9.66
C LEU A 223 -3.46 -3.21 10.80
N LYS A 224 -3.73 -2.75 12.03
CA LYS A 224 -3.34 -3.41 13.28
C LYS A 224 -4.54 -3.41 14.23
N GLY A 225 -5.32 -4.49 14.23
CA GLY A 225 -6.61 -4.51 14.93
C GLY A 225 -7.62 -3.55 14.29
N ASN A 226 -8.12 -2.57 15.04
CA ASN A 226 -9.01 -1.52 14.55
C ASN A 226 -8.24 -0.26 14.08
N ASP A 227 -6.93 -0.26 14.22
CA ASP A 227 -6.08 0.87 13.79
C ASP A 227 -5.76 0.74 12.32
N LEU A 228 -6.26 1.67 11.51
CA LEU A 228 -6.03 1.78 10.07
C LEU A 228 -5.03 2.91 9.82
N TYR A 229 -3.95 2.60 9.10
CA TYR A 229 -2.95 3.57 8.69
C TYR A 229 -2.97 3.71 7.18
N LEU A 230 -3.08 4.95 6.70
CA LEU A 230 -3.15 5.29 5.29
C LEU A 230 -2.02 6.24 4.92
N LEU A 231 -1.41 6.00 3.76
CA LEU A 231 -0.28 6.74 3.24
C LEU A 231 -0.59 7.19 1.81
N PRO A 232 -1.29 8.33 1.62
CA PRO A 232 -1.50 8.89 0.29
C PRO A 232 -0.25 9.61 -0.25
N GLU A 233 -0.21 9.86 -1.56
CA GLU A 233 0.75 10.79 -2.18
C GLU A 233 0.36 12.23 -1.82
N ASP A 234 0.85 12.70 -0.67
CA ASP A 234 0.36 13.93 -0.01
C ASP A 234 1.51 14.83 0.49
N GLY A 235 2.59 14.91 -0.25
CA GLY A 235 3.85 15.61 0.11
C GLY A 235 3.74 16.89 0.95
N PRO A 236 4.57 17.11 2.01
CA PRO A 236 5.53 16.15 2.52
C PRO A 236 4.82 14.90 3.05
N THR A 237 5.50 13.75 2.98
CA THR A 237 4.90 12.44 3.25
C THR A 237 4.29 12.36 4.64
N ARG A 238 2.97 12.07 4.70
CA ARG A 238 2.21 11.96 5.94
C ARG A 238 1.53 10.59 6.05
N VAL A 239 1.62 9.98 7.22
CA VAL A 239 0.85 8.81 7.61
C VAL A 239 -0.37 9.27 8.41
N PHE A 240 -1.55 8.85 8.01
CA PHE A 240 -2.81 9.15 8.67
C PHE A 240 -3.29 7.92 9.45
N HIS A 241 -3.49 8.08 10.75
CA HIS A 241 -3.97 7.04 11.64
C HIS A 241 -5.46 7.22 11.96
N PHE A 242 -6.26 6.24 11.57
CA PHE A 242 -7.69 6.16 11.88
C PHE A 242 -7.97 5.01 12.85
N VAL A 243 -8.97 5.21 13.70
CA VAL A 243 -9.57 4.12 14.46
C VAL A 243 -10.92 3.81 13.85
N ILE A 244 -11.10 2.57 13.42
CA ILE A 244 -12.34 2.08 12.78
C ILE A 244 -13.35 1.77 13.86
N ASP A 245 -14.59 2.27 13.68
CA ASP A 245 -15.72 1.97 14.55
C ASP A 245 -16.08 0.48 14.47
N LYS A 246 -16.51 -0.08 15.62
CA LYS A 246 -16.88 -1.49 15.76
C LYS A 246 -18.21 -1.79 15.06
#